data_fc33f154983445e8d70e990ab93c3b2a
#
_entry.id   fc33f154983445e8d70e990ab93c3b2a
#
_cell.length_a   1.000
_cell.length_b   1.000
_cell.length_c   1.000
_cell.angle_alpha   90.00
_cell.angle_beta   90.00
_cell.angle_gamma   90.00
#
_symmetry.space_group_name_H-M   'P 1'
#
loop_
_entity.id
_entity.type
_entity.pdbx_description
1 polymer ?
#
loop_
_entity_poly.entity_id
_entity_poly.type
_entity_poly.pdbx_seq_one_letter_code
_entity_poly.pdbx_strand_id
1 'polypeptide(L)' 'MPYYVYAIHPGSRINRLCGHFTDYQGAEICERDNRRSIDSKDNHFVTTIYAENKTHALQRIKQIRLEKGLPPK' A
#
# COMPACT_ATOMS: atom_id res chain seq x y z
N MET A 1 0.89 16.82 2.82
CA MET A 1 0.02 15.65 2.77
C MET A 1 0.80 14.44 3.26
N PRO A 2 0.19 13.58 4.08
CA PRO A 2 0.90 12.41 4.60
C PRO A 2 1.07 11.32 3.55
N TYR A 3 2.02 10.42 3.84
CA TYR A 3 2.27 9.22 3.06
C TYR A 3 1.75 8.01 3.81
N TYR A 4 1.07 7.12 3.11
CA TYR A 4 0.55 5.88 3.65
C TYR A 4 1.22 4.71 2.94
N VAL A 5 1.77 3.77 3.72
CA VAL A 5 2.40 2.56 3.16
C VAL A 5 1.45 1.40 3.37
N TYR A 6 1.00 0.80 2.28
CA TYR A 6 0.03 -0.30 2.30
C TYR A 6 0.59 -1.56 1.67
N ALA A 7 0.28 -2.69 2.29
CA ALA A 7 0.47 -4.00 1.69
C ALA A 7 -0.85 -4.39 1.03
N ILE A 8 -0.82 -4.58 -0.28
CA ILE A 8 -2.01 -4.91 -1.08
C ILE A 8 -1.94 -6.38 -1.49
N HIS A 9 -2.99 -7.13 -1.16
CA HIS A 9 -3.07 -8.56 -1.45
C HIS A 9 -3.96 -8.80 -2.68
N PRO A 10 -3.36 -9.12 -3.84
CA PRO A 10 -4.14 -9.28 -5.08
C PRO A 10 -5.17 -10.41 -5.03
N GLY A 11 -4.85 -11.49 -4.32
CA GLY A 11 -5.75 -12.63 -4.21
C GLY A 11 -6.87 -12.47 -3.21
N SER A 12 -6.91 -11.35 -2.50
CA SER A 12 -7.95 -11.06 -1.52
C SER A 12 -8.30 -9.57 -1.59
N ARG A 13 -9.33 -9.17 -0.86
CA ARG A 13 -9.75 -7.76 -0.81
C ARG A 13 -9.10 -7.01 0.34
N ILE A 14 -8.03 -7.56 0.92
CA ILE A 14 -7.38 -7.00 2.09
C ILE A 14 -6.28 -6.02 1.67
N ASN A 15 -6.32 -4.83 2.26
CA ASN A 15 -5.25 -3.84 2.16
C ASN A 15 -4.81 -3.53 3.59
N ARG A 16 -3.56 -3.87 3.93
CA ARG A 16 -3.05 -3.68 5.28
C ARG A 16 -2.21 -2.41 5.35
N LEU A 17 -2.53 -1.52 6.31
CA LEU A 17 -1.74 -0.34 6.56
C LEU A 17 -0.46 -0.73 7.31
N CYS A 18 0.69 -0.51 6.66
CA CYS A 18 2.00 -0.80 7.25
C CYS A 18 2.54 0.39 8.04
N GLY A 19 2.26 1.60 7.59
CA GLY A 19 2.74 2.80 8.29
C GLY A 19 2.16 4.08 7.70
N HIS A 20 2.26 5.15 8.50
CA HIS A 20 1.77 6.48 8.16
C HIS A 20 2.88 7.47 8.48
N PHE A 21 3.29 8.27 7.52
CA PHE A 21 4.44 9.17 7.66
C PHE A 21 4.12 10.55 7.11
N THR A 22 4.74 11.56 7.72
CA THR A 22 4.61 12.95 7.24
C THR A 22 5.68 13.29 6.21
N ASP A 23 6.77 12.52 6.15
CA ASP A 23 7.82 12.72 5.17
C ASP A 23 8.01 11.48 4.29
N TYR A 24 8.59 11.71 3.11
CA TYR A 24 8.79 10.64 2.13
C TYR A 24 9.87 9.65 2.58
N GLN A 25 10.91 10.11 3.26
CA GLN A 25 12.01 9.24 3.69
C GLN A 25 11.53 8.15 4.64
N GLY A 26 10.71 8.50 5.62
CA GLY A 26 10.13 7.52 6.54
C GLY A 26 9.27 6.50 5.81
N ALA A 27 8.45 6.97 4.89
CA ALA A 27 7.60 6.10 4.07
C ALA A 27 8.44 5.16 3.20
N GLU A 28 9.50 5.67 2.57
CA GLU A 28 10.39 4.88 1.73
C GLU A 28 11.08 3.76 2.51
N ILE A 29 11.56 4.08 3.70
CA ILE A 29 12.21 3.08 4.57
C ILE A 29 11.21 2.00 4.96
N CYS A 30 10.00 2.40 5.35
CA CYS A 30 8.95 1.46 5.73
C CYS A 30 8.58 0.54 4.55
N GLU A 31 8.43 1.11 3.36
CA GLU A 31 8.13 0.35 2.15
C GLU A 31 9.23 -0.67 1.85
N ARG A 32 10.49 -0.25 1.92
CA ARG A 32 11.64 -1.11 1.68
C ARG A 32 11.70 -2.26 2.68
N ASP A 33 11.52 -1.96 3.97
CA ASP A 33 11.57 -2.98 5.01
C ASP A 33 10.45 -3.99 4.86
N ASN A 34 9.25 -3.52 4.51
CA ASN A 34 8.12 -4.42 4.29
C ASN A 34 8.31 -5.28 3.05
N ARG A 35 8.91 -4.75 2.00
CA ARG A 35 9.24 -5.53 0.80
C ARG A 35 10.23 -6.65 1.10
N ARG A 36 11.20 -6.40 1.98
CA ARG A 36 12.18 -7.42 2.38
C ARG A 36 11.56 -8.56 3.14
N SER A 37 10.49 -8.30 3.88
CA SER A 37 9.82 -9.33 4.67
C SER A 37 8.75 -10.08 3.89
N ILE A 38 8.53 -9.75 2.62
CA ILE A 38 7.58 -10.48 1.78
C ILE A 38 8.18 -11.85 1.43
N ASP A 39 7.47 -12.91 1.81
CA ASP A 39 7.81 -14.27 1.39
C ASP A 39 7.47 -14.42 -0.09
N SER A 40 8.32 -15.14 -0.83
CA SER A 40 8.08 -15.43 -2.23
C SER A 40 6.76 -16.17 -2.49
N LYS A 41 6.22 -16.79 -1.46
CA LYS A 41 4.91 -17.48 -1.52
C LYS A 41 3.74 -16.52 -1.32
N ASP A 42 3.99 -15.34 -0.73
CA ASP A 42 2.95 -14.34 -0.53
C ASP A 42 2.78 -13.54 -1.79
N ASN A 43 1.58 -13.56 -2.32
CA ASN A 43 1.26 -12.85 -3.55
C ASN A 43 0.72 -11.45 -3.22
N HIS A 44 1.55 -10.63 -2.57
CA HIS A 44 1.17 -9.26 -2.26
C HIS A 44 2.32 -8.30 -2.58
N PHE A 45 2.00 -7.01 -2.66
CA PHE A 45 3.01 -5.98 -2.89
C PHE A 45 2.79 -4.81 -1.94
N VAL A 46 3.86 -4.05 -1.70
CA VAL A 46 3.84 -2.89 -0.81
C VAL A 46 4.00 -1.63 -1.66
N THR A 47 3.18 -0.63 -1.41
CA THR A 47 3.24 0.64 -2.12
C THR A 47 3.07 1.82 -1.17
N THR A 48 3.67 2.95 -1.53
CA THR A 48 3.51 4.21 -0.80
C THR A 48 2.49 5.07 -1.53
N ILE A 49 1.53 5.59 -0.78
CA ILE A 49 0.44 6.39 -1.33
C ILE A 49 0.46 7.78 -0.70
N TYR A 50 0.52 8.80 -1.52
CA TYR A 50 0.45 10.19 -1.10
C TYR A 50 -1.01 10.63 -1.10
N ALA A 51 -1.57 10.92 0.07
CA ALA A 51 -3.00 11.23 0.20
C ALA A 51 -3.25 12.15 1.38
N GLU A 52 -4.36 12.87 1.33
CA GLU A 52 -4.74 13.83 2.38
C GLU A 52 -5.14 13.14 3.68
N ASN A 53 -5.77 11.98 3.58
CA ASN A 53 -6.22 11.21 4.73
C ASN A 53 -6.35 9.73 4.34
N LYS A 54 -6.71 8.91 5.32
CA LYS A 54 -6.84 7.47 5.12
C LYS A 54 -7.92 7.11 4.09
N THR A 55 -9.04 7.83 4.11
CA THR A 55 -10.12 7.60 3.14
C THR A 55 -9.65 7.85 1.72
N HIS A 56 -8.91 8.95 1.50
CA HIS A 56 -8.35 9.28 0.20
C HIS A 56 -7.33 8.21 -0.23
N ALA A 57 -6.52 7.73 0.71
CA ALA A 57 -5.55 6.66 0.42
C ALA A 57 -6.25 5.39 -0.04
N LEU A 58 -7.34 5.02 0.60
CA LEU A 58 -8.12 3.83 0.21
C LEU A 58 -8.73 3.98 -1.18
N GLN A 59 -9.18 5.18 -1.53
CA GLN A 59 -9.69 5.47 -2.88
C GLN A 59 -8.58 5.29 -3.93
N ARG A 60 -7.36 5.74 -3.62
CA ARG A 60 -6.22 5.55 -4.51
C ARG A 60 -5.84 4.09 -4.67
N ILE A 61 -5.94 3.30 -3.59
CA ILE A 61 -5.70 1.85 -3.65
C ILE A 61 -6.72 1.19 -4.59
N LYS A 62 -7.98 1.59 -4.48
CA LYS A 62 -9.03 1.07 -5.37
C LYS A 62 -8.69 1.33 -6.84
N GLN A 63 -8.20 2.53 -7.13
CA GLN A 63 -7.78 2.90 -8.48
C GLN A 63 -6.61 2.03 -8.96
N ILE A 64 -5.61 1.81 -8.10
CA ILE A 64 -4.46 0.97 -8.40
C ILE A 64 -4.91 -0.46 -8.72
N ARG A 65 -5.83 -1.01 -7.93
CA ARG A 65 -6.37 -2.35 -8.17
C ARG A 65 -7.07 -2.44 -9.52
N LEU A 66 -7.85 -1.44 -9.87
CA LEU A 66 -8.53 -1.39 -11.17
C LEU A 66 -7.54 -1.35 -12.33
N GLU A 67 -6.48 -0.55 -12.21
CA GLU A 67 -5.45 -0.43 -13.24
C GLU A 67 -4.70 -1.74 -13.44
N LYS A 68 -4.53 -2.53 -12.38
CA LYS A 68 -3.84 -3.83 -12.44
C LYS A 68 -4.79 -4.99 -12.72
N GLY A 69 -6.07 -4.73 -12.89
CA GLY A 69 -7.07 -5.78 -13.12
C GLY A 69 -7.35 -6.63 -11.90
N LEU A 70 -7.09 -6.12 -10.71
CA LEU A 70 -7.33 -6.82 -9.45
C LEU A 70 -8.75 -6.55 -8.95
N PRO A 71 -9.34 -7.47 -8.16
CA PRO A 71 -10.68 -7.23 -7.62
C PRO A 71 -10.67 -6.00 -6.73
N PRO A 72 -11.64 -5.08 -6.89
CA PRO A 72 -11.74 -3.92 -6.03
C PRO A 72 -12.18 -4.35 -4.63
N LYS A 73 -11.75 -3.55 -3.67
CA LYS A 73 -12.18 -3.79 -2.30
C LYS A 73 -13.63 -3.36 -2.11
#